data_08cf7620eaa1157522e4581e6a9f0f9c
#
_entry.id   08cf7620eaa1157522e4581e6a9f0f9c
#
_cell.length_a   1.000
_cell.length_b   1.000
_cell.length_c   1.000
_cell.angle_alpha   90.00
_cell.angle_beta   90.00
_cell.angle_gamma   90.00
#
_symmetry.space_group_name_H-M   'P 1'
#
loop_
_entity.id
_entity.type
_entity.pdbx_description
1 polymer ?
#
loop_
_entity_poly.entity_id
_entity_poly.type
_entity_poly.pdbx_seq_one_letter_code
_entity_poly.pdbx_strand_id
1 'polypeptide(L)'
;VIGYEAEALRKFIESKNFNIQIEYVYNYDYATTNNIYSLYLAKEYLKKEDTILLESDLVYDKEIIKNLVKANEPNLAVVAKYEQWMDGTVVTIDKNCNITDFIDKTHFRYEDADHYYKTVNIYKFSKEFSENQYLPFLEAYLTAYGVNQYYEQVLKILAHIKDSELYAFVLQDEKWYEIDDVQDLDIANTIFAQDKDMIRKYEYHFGGFWRYPKLKDFCYLVNPYYPPKKMLSQIKFFFSDLLTQYPSGMRNQRLNASNMFDVDEKYLLVGNGAAELINVIGKYVSGKMVACVPTFNEYVRCFTNCDIQEIQTAKNGYRFDIDEIIKSLIDASTL
;
A
#
# COMPACT_ATOMS: atom_id res chain seq x y z
N VAL A 1 2.87 -20.59 16.56
CA VAL A 1 4.30 -20.94 16.60
C VAL A 1 5.09 -19.68 16.89
N ILE A 2 6.10 -19.75 17.79
CA ILE A 2 6.92 -18.60 18.19
C ILE A 2 8.41 -18.96 18.03
N GLY A 3 9.25 -17.96 17.73
CA GLY A 3 10.68 -18.13 17.49
C GLY A 3 11.46 -16.89 17.92
N TYR A 4 11.59 -15.91 17.02
CA TYR A 4 12.24 -14.64 17.34
C TYR A 4 11.50 -13.91 18.48
N GLU A 5 12.25 -13.43 19.48
CA GLU A 5 11.71 -12.75 20.68
C GLU A 5 10.55 -13.53 21.36
N ALA A 6 10.59 -14.87 21.30
CA ALA A 6 9.52 -15.75 21.77
C ALA A 6 9.04 -15.45 23.19
N GLU A 7 9.96 -15.23 24.14
CA GLU A 7 9.61 -14.97 25.54
C GLU A 7 8.99 -13.58 25.75
N ALA A 8 9.41 -12.58 24.95
CA ALA A 8 8.81 -11.24 24.99
C ALA A 8 7.38 -11.29 24.46
N LEU A 9 7.17 -11.96 23.32
CA LEU A 9 5.85 -12.17 22.72
C LEU A 9 4.92 -12.96 23.65
N ARG A 10 5.41 -14.05 24.25
CA ARG A 10 4.65 -14.85 25.20
C ARG A 10 4.18 -14.02 26.39
N LYS A 11 5.10 -13.29 27.04
CA LYS A 11 4.76 -12.40 28.16
C LYS A 11 3.73 -11.33 27.78
N PHE A 12 3.86 -10.76 26.57
CA PHE A 12 2.90 -9.79 26.08
C PHE A 12 1.51 -10.40 25.90
N ILE A 13 1.40 -11.57 25.27
CA ILE A 13 0.13 -12.29 25.06
C ILE A 13 -0.49 -12.64 26.43
N GLU A 14 0.26 -13.22 27.35
CA GLU A 14 -0.20 -13.57 28.70
C GLU A 14 -0.71 -12.35 29.48
N SER A 15 -0.08 -11.16 29.27
CA SER A 15 -0.51 -9.90 29.90
C SER A 15 -1.89 -9.42 29.45
N LYS A 16 -2.37 -9.89 28.29
CA LYS A 16 -3.67 -9.47 27.73
C LYS A 16 -4.87 -10.23 28.32
N ASN A 17 -4.64 -11.30 29.06
CA ASN A 17 -5.68 -12.11 29.72
C ASN A 17 -6.81 -12.51 28.76
N PHE A 18 -6.48 -13.02 27.58
CA PHE A 18 -7.46 -13.53 26.66
C PHE A 18 -8.24 -14.70 27.25
N ASN A 19 -9.55 -14.73 27.07
CA ASN A 19 -10.40 -15.83 27.53
C ASN A 19 -10.41 -17.00 26.51
N ILE A 20 -9.23 -17.46 26.11
CA ILE A 20 -9.00 -18.58 25.20
C ILE A 20 -7.81 -19.40 25.71
N GLN A 21 -7.80 -20.69 25.43
CA GLN A 21 -6.61 -21.51 25.66
C GLN A 21 -5.54 -21.17 24.65
N ILE A 22 -4.32 -20.91 25.11
CA ILE A 22 -3.17 -20.57 24.25
C ILE A 22 -2.08 -21.60 24.50
N GLU A 23 -1.62 -22.23 23.42
CA GLU A 23 -0.49 -23.15 23.44
C GLU A 23 0.65 -22.58 22.59
N TYR A 24 1.88 -22.77 23.02
CA TYR A 24 3.06 -22.24 22.35
C TYR A 24 3.90 -23.38 21.78
N VAL A 25 4.13 -23.34 20.48
CA VAL A 25 5.06 -24.23 19.79
C VAL A 25 6.30 -23.41 19.44
N TYR A 26 7.48 -23.90 19.87
CA TYR A 26 8.73 -23.17 19.68
C TYR A 26 9.45 -23.64 18.42
N ASN A 27 9.74 -22.71 17.52
CA ASN A 27 10.69 -22.91 16.43
C ASN A 27 12.04 -22.30 16.85
N TYR A 28 12.94 -23.13 17.35
CA TYR A 28 14.28 -22.69 17.76
C TYR A 28 15.20 -22.41 16.59
N ASP A 29 14.89 -22.94 15.42
CA ASP A 29 15.66 -22.81 14.17
C ASP A 29 15.11 -21.72 13.27
N TYR A 30 14.33 -20.77 13.79
CA TYR A 30 13.64 -19.72 13.04
C TYR A 30 14.58 -18.90 12.13
N ALA A 31 15.85 -18.75 12.51
CA ALA A 31 16.82 -17.96 11.73
C ALA A 31 17.29 -18.67 10.45
N THR A 32 17.08 -19.98 10.33
CA THR A 32 17.55 -20.81 9.21
C THR A 32 16.42 -21.57 8.52
N THR A 33 15.21 -21.44 9.01
CA THR A 33 13.99 -22.08 8.47
C THR A 33 13.00 -21.02 7.99
N ASN A 34 12.01 -21.43 7.22
CA ASN A 34 10.94 -20.56 6.78
C ASN A 34 9.57 -21.02 7.35
N ASN A 35 8.47 -20.35 6.96
CA ASN A 35 7.12 -20.56 7.49
C ASN A 35 6.62 -22.01 7.35
N ILE A 36 7.06 -22.76 6.31
CA ILE A 36 6.74 -24.18 6.14
C ILE A 36 7.16 -25.04 7.36
N TYR A 37 8.34 -24.78 7.92
CA TYR A 37 8.84 -25.52 9.06
C TYR A 37 8.08 -25.16 10.35
N SER A 38 7.76 -23.89 10.53
CA SER A 38 6.91 -23.45 11.64
C SER A 38 5.54 -24.16 11.61
N LEU A 39 4.93 -24.27 10.41
CA LEU A 39 3.67 -24.99 10.25
C LEU A 39 3.82 -26.49 10.50
N TYR A 40 4.93 -27.10 10.05
CA TYR A 40 5.24 -28.50 10.33
C TYR A 40 5.35 -28.79 11.84
N LEU A 41 5.98 -27.92 12.61
CA LEU A 41 6.06 -28.06 14.08
C LEU A 41 4.67 -28.05 14.73
N ALA A 42 3.71 -27.37 14.14
CA ALA A 42 2.32 -27.30 14.61
C ALA A 42 1.40 -28.39 14.02
N LYS A 43 1.91 -29.34 13.23
CA LYS A 43 1.12 -30.32 12.48
C LYS A 43 0.11 -31.12 13.29
N GLU A 44 0.41 -31.43 14.53
CA GLU A 44 -0.49 -32.21 15.39
C GLU A 44 -1.77 -31.45 15.75
N TYR A 45 -1.76 -30.12 15.70
CA TYR A 45 -2.97 -29.29 15.87
C TYR A 45 -3.86 -29.37 14.63
N LEU A 46 -3.29 -29.37 13.42
CA LEU A 46 -4.03 -29.49 12.18
C LEU A 46 -4.74 -30.85 12.02
N LYS A 47 -4.25 -31.90 12.70
CA LYS A 47 -4.87 -33.24 12.71
C LYS A 47 -6.03 -33.36 13.70
N LYS A 48 -6.13 -32.47 14.66
CA LYS A 48 -7.12 -32.59 15.73
C LYS A 48 -8.48 -32.06 15.33
N GLU A 49 -8.54 -30.88 14.74
CA GLU A 49 -9.75 -30.11 14.50
C GLU A 49 -9.62 -29.29 13.20
N ASP A 50 -10.73 -28.73 12.73
CA ASP A 50 -10.73 -27.72 11.70
C ASP A 50 -9.91 -26.50 12.19
N THR A 51 -9.08 -25.97 11.32
CA THR A 51 -8.06 -24.98 11.70
C THR A 51 -8.18 -23.71 10.86
N ILE A 52 -7.98 -22.57 11.50
CA ILE A 52 -7.67 -21.31 10.81
C ILE A 52 -6.17 -21.04 10.99
N LEU A 53 -5.45 -20.99 9.89
CA LEU A 53 -4.05 -20.56 9.84
C LEU A 53 -4.00 -19.06 9.59
N LEU A 54 -3.23 -18.34 10.40
CA LEU A 54 -3.03 -16.89 10.32
C LEU A 54 -1.53 -16.61 10.39
N GLU A 55 -1.02 -15.76 9.52
CA GLU A 55 0.31 -15.17 9.69
C GLU A 55 0.27 -14.04 10.72
N SER A 56 1.41 -13.78 11.37
CA SER A 56 1.48 -12.90 12.55
C SER A 56 1.65 -11.42 12.23
N ASP A 57 1.94 -11.09 10.98
CA ASP A 57 2.20 -9.76 10.42
C ASP A 57 0.96 -9.09 9.79
N LEU A 58 -0.21 -9.63 10.09
CA LEU A 58 -1.48 -9.18 9.52
C LEU A 58 -2.26 -8.28 10.48
N VAL A 59 -2.80 -7.19 9.94
CA VAL A 59 -3.87 -6.41 10.56
C VAL A 59 -5.10 -6.49 9.67
N TYR A 60 -6.26 -6.83 10.26
CA TYR A 60 -7.47 -7.07 9.48
C TYR A 60 -8.76 -6.80 10.27
N ASP A 61 -9.84 -6.55 9.53
CA ASP A 61 -11.17 -6.42 10.12
C ASP A 61 -11.64 -7.77 10.70
N LYS A 62 -12.13 -7.75 11.93
CA LYS A 62 -12.66 -8.95 12.61
C LYS A 62 -13.76 -9.68 11.85
N GLU A 63 -14.45 -8.99 10.96
CA GLU A 63 -15.53 -9.57 10.15
C GLU A 63 -14.98 -10.60 9.15
N ILE A 64 -13.73 -10.50 8.73
CA ILE A 64 -13.07 -11.50 7.87
C ILE A 64 -13.14 -12.89 8.54
N ILE A 65 -12.65 -12.99 9.78
CA ILE A 65 -12.66 -14.28 10.50
C ILE A 65 -14.08 -14.76 10.78
N LYS A 66 -14.99 -13.86 11.17
CA LYS A 66 -16.39 -14.23 11.43
C LYS A 66 -17.09 -14.81 10.19
N ASN A 67 -16.84 -14.21 9.04
CA ASN A 67 -17.43 -14.65 7.78
C ASN A 67 -16.75 -15.94 7.28
N LEU A 68 -15.42 -16.05 7.44
CA LEU A 68 -14.67 -17.25 7.09
C LEU A 68 -15.14 -18.48 7.89
N VAL A 69 -15.38 -18.33 9.19
CA VAL A 69 -15.90 -19.44 10.04
C VAL A 69 -17.29 -19.89 9.58
N LYS A 70 -18.13 -18.96 9.11
CA LYS A 70 -19.51 -19.25 8.67
C LYS A 70 -19.59 -19.78 7.25
N ALA A 71 -18.52 -19.67 6.45
CA ALA A 71 -18.50 -20.14 5.09
C ALA A 71 -18.67 -21.66 5.03
N ASN A 72 -19.44 -22.14 4.04
CA ASN A 72 -19.81 -23.55 3.91
C ASN A 72 -18.65 -24.39 3.40
N GLU A 73 -17.78 -23.81 2.59
CA GLU A 73 -16.64 -24.51 1.99
C GLU A 73 -15.66 -24.94 3.08
N PRO A 74 -15.20 -26.21 3.07
CA PRO A 74 -14.37 -26.76 4.13
C PRO A 74 -12.96 -26.19 4.13
N ASN A 75 -12.42 -25.84 2.96
CA ASN A 75 -11.06 -25.35 2.81
C ASN A 75 -11.05 -24.07 1.99
N LEU A 76 -10.58 -23.00 2.60
CA LEU A 76 -10.60 -21.66 2.04
C LEU A 76 -9.25 -20.96 2.20
N ALA A 77 -8.82 -20.27 1.15
CA ALA A 77 -7.80 -19.24 1.25
C ALA A 77 -8.46 -17.86 1.11
N VAL A 78 -8.24 -16.98 2.07
CA VAL A 78 -8.69 -15.59 1.97
C VAL A 78 -7.83 -14.86 0.96
N VAL A 79 -8.48 -14.22 -0.01
CA VAL A 79 -7.82 -13.52 -1.09
C VAL A 79 -8.47 -12.16 -1.35
N ALA A 80 -7.68 -11.21 -1.81
CA ALA A 80 -8.15 -9.90 -2.26
C ALA A 80 -7.79 -9.69 -3.73
N LYS A 81 -8.62 -8.95 -4.48
CA LYS A 81 -8.27 -8.58 -5.86
C LYS A 81 -6.92 -7.88 -5.86
N TYR A 82 -6.00 -8.31 -6.75
CA TYR A 82 -4.65 -7.76 -6.80
C TYR A 82 -4.64 -6.26 -7.10
N GLU A 83 -3.85 -5.52 -6.37
CA GLU A 83 -3.56 -4.09 -6.54
C GLU A 83 -2.06 -3.84 -6.54
N GLN A 84 -1.62 -2.74 -7.15
CA GLN A 84 -0.19 -2.44 -7.39
C GLN A 84 0.68 -2.36 -6.13
N TRP A 85 0.09 -2.08 -4.97
CA TRP A 85 0.81 -1.98 -3.70
C TRP A 85 1.05 -3.34 -3.04
N MET A 86 0.34 -4.38 -3.50
CA MET A 86 0.41 -5.72 -2.92
C MET A 86 1.64 -6.46 -3.42
N ASP A 87 2.32 -7.13 -2.51
CA ASP A 87 3.47 -7.98 -2.78
C ASP A 87 3.22 -9.42 -2.33
N GLY A 88 4.05 -10.36 -2.76
CA GLY A 88 3.97 -11.77 -2.36
C GLY A 88 3.23 -12.68 -3.32
N THR A 89 2.72 -13.79 -2.79
CA THR A 89 2.02 -14.82 -3.57
C THR A 89 0.65 -14.35 -4.01
N VAL A 90 0.32 -14.60 -5.28
CA VAL A 90 -1.02 -14.39 -5.84
C VAL A 90 -1.60 -15.71 -6.32
N VAL A 91 -2.92 -15.75 -6.48
CA VAL A 91 -3.64 -16.91 -7.01
C VAL A 91 -4.48 -16.54 -8.22
N THR A 92 -4.75 -17.52 -9.04
CA THR A 92 -5.81 -17.49 -10.05
C THR A 92 -6.99 -18.32 -9.56
N ILE A 93 -8.21 -17.91 -9.92
CA ILE A 93 -9.44 -18.59 -9.55
C ILE A 93 -10.31 -18.82 -10.78
N ASP A 94 -11.09 -19.88 -10.74
CA ASP A 94 -12.12 -20.13 -11.74
C ASP A 94 -13.45 -19.42 -11.41
N LYS A 95 -14.46 -19.59 -12.27
CA LYS A 95 -15.80 -19.00 -12.09
C LYS A 95 -16.56 -19.48 -10.84
N ASN A 96 -16.12 -20.60 -10.25
CA ASN A 96 -16.70 -21.19 -9.04
C ASN A 96 -15.87 -20.87 -7.79
N CYS A 97 -14.91 -19.95 -7.90
CA CYS A 97 -13.94 -19.60 -6.86
C CYS A 97 -12.99 -20.76 -6.47
N ASN A 98 -12.83 -21.81 -7.28
CA ASN A 98 -11.75 -22.78 -7.05
C ASN A 98 -10.41 -22.10 -7.34
N ILE A 99 -9.43 -22.29 -6.47
CA ILE A 99 -8.07 -21.85 -6.73
C ILE A 99 -7.44 -22.78 -7.76
N THR A 100 -6.97 -22.21 -8.86
CA THR A 100 -6.40 -22.95 -9.99
C THR A 100 -4.88 -22.94 -10.01
N ASP A 101 -4.24 -21.92 -9.42
CA ASP A 101 -2.79 -21.86 -9.28
C ASP A 101 -2.40 -20.88 -8.16
N PHE A 102 -1.22 -21.12 -7.56
CA PHE A 102 -0.48 -20.19 -6.71
C PHE A 102 0.76 -19.71 -7.47
N ILE A 103 0.91 -18.42 -7.62
CA ILE A 103 1.96 -17.79 -8.42
C ILE A 103 2.85 -16.98 -7.48
N ASP A 104 4.10 -17.36 -7.36
CA ASP A 104 5.10 -16.65 -6.58
C ASP A 104 5.67 -15.43 -7.34
N LYS A 105 6.46 -14.60 -6.64
CA LYS A 105 7.07 -13.39 -7.21
C LYS A 105 7.88 -13.64 -8.48
N THR A 106 8.52 -14.81 -8.62
CA THR A 106 9.40 -15.11 -9.77
C THR A 106 8.61 -15.45 -11.03
N HIS A 107 7.38 -15.91 -10.86
CA HIS A 107 6.48 -16.29 -11.95
C HIS A 107 5.37 -15.25 -12.20
N PHE A 108 5.35 -14.15 -11.42
CA PHE A 108 4.36 -13.10 -11.58
C PHE A 108 4.52 -12.38 -12.93
N ARG A 109 3.42 -12.21 -13.65
CA ARG A 109 3.37 -11.52 -14.93
C ARG A 109 2.44 -10.31 -14.85
N TYR A 110 2.98 -9.14 -15.08
CA TYR A 110 2.22 -7.88 -15.00
C TYR A 110 1.10 -7.79 -16.04
N GLU A 111 1.23 -8.48 -17.18
CA GLU A 111 0.20 -8.53 -18.22
C GLU A 111 -1.07 -9.25 -17.74
N ASP A 112 -0.93 -10.17 -16.81
CA ASP A 112 -2.00 -11.00 -16.27
C ASP A 112 -2.54 -10.48 -14.92
N ALA A 113 -2.03 -9.34 -14.43
CA ALA A 113 -2.36 -8.79 -13.10
C ALA A 113 -3.88 -8.61 -12.86
N ASP A 114 -4.64 -8.32 -13.92
CA ASP A 114 -6.09 -8.19 -13.85
C ASP A 114 -6.81 -9.52 -13.52
N HIS A 115 -6.13 -10.65 -13.63
CA HIS A 115 -6.67 -11.98 -13.31
C HIS A 115 -6.22 -12.49 -11.94
N TYR A 116 -5.32 -11.77 -11.26
CA TYR A 116 -4.72 -12.19 -10.01
C TYR A 116 -5.50 -11.73 -8.78
N TYR A 117 -5.39 -12.55 -7.74
CA TYR A 117 -5.84 -12.25 -6.39
C TYR A 117 -4.67 -12.47 -5.43
N LYS A 118 -4.36 -11.49 -4.59
CA LYS A 118 -3.32 -11.62 -3.55
C LYS A 118 -3.84 -12.50 -2.40
N THR A 119 -3.03 -13.44 -1.94
CA THR A 119 -3.30 -14.17 -0.69
C THR A 119 -3.22 -13.21 0.50
N VAL A 120 -4.20 -13.26 1.39
CA VAL A 120 -4.20 -12.48 2.64
C VAL A 120 -3.47 -13.23 3.75
N ASN A 121 -2.94 -14.42 3.43
CA ASN A 121 -2.24 -15.31 4.36
C ASN A 121 -3.11 -15.74 5.54
N ILE A 122 -4.41 -15.87 5.27
CA ILE A 122 -5.44 -16.42 6.16
C ILE A 122 -6.07 -17.61 5.45
N TYR A 123 -6.05 -18.77 6.10
CA TYR A 123 -6.58 -20.01 5.52
C TYR A 123 -7.50 -20.73 6.51
N LYS A 124 -8.54 -21.36 5.99
CA LYS A 124 -9.38 -22.31 6.72
C LYS A 124 -9.12 -23.69 6.15
N PHE A 125 -8.75 -24.63 6.97
CA PHE A 125 -8.56 -26.02 6.58
C PHE A 125 -9.42 -26.93 7.46
N SER A 126 -10.15 -27.82 6.82
CA SER A 126 -10.81 -28.92 7.54
C SER A 126 -9.77 -29.88 8.08
N LYS A 127 -10.11 -30.56 9.16
CA LYS A 127 -9.30 -31.67 9.69
C LYS A 127 -9.01 -32.71 8.62
N GLU A 128 -10.03 -33.10 7.86
CA GLU A 128 -9.92 -34.13 6.82
C GLU A 128 -8.93 -33.72 5.72
N PHE A 129 -9.01 -32.50 5.22
CA PHE A 129 -8.06 -31.97 4.25
C PHE A 129 -6.64 -31.93 4.82
N SER A 130 -6.49 -31.44 6.05
CA SER A 130 -5.20 -31.35 6.71
C SER A 130 -4.55 -32.74 6.86
N GLU A 131 -5.29 -33.74 7.34
CA GLU A 131 -4.79 -35.07 7.63
C GLU A 131 -4.51 -35.89 6.36
N ASN A 132 -5.43 -35.83 5.39
CA ASN A 132 -5.40 -36.74 4.22
C ASN A 132 -4.68 -36.15 2.99
N GLN A 133 -4.56 -34.83 2.92
CA GLN A 133 -3.97 -34.15 1.76
C GLN A 133 -2.79 -33.24 2.18
N TYR A 134 -3.05 -32.20 2.97
CA TYR A 134 -2.07 -31.15 3.17
C TYR A 134 -0.80 -31.65 3.88
N LEU A 135 -0.92 -32.34 5.01
CA LEU A 135 0.23 -32.78 5.80
C LEU A 135 1.09 -33.84 5.11
N PRO A 136 0.54 -34.86 4.41
CA PRO A 136 1.37 -35.76 3.64
C PRO A 136 2.23 -35.06 2.59
N PHE A 137 1.66 -34.07 1.87
CA PHE A 137 2.42 -33.28 0.90
C PHE A 137 3.42 -32.36 1.57
N LEU A 138 3.08 -31.75 2.73
CA LEU A 138 3.98 -30.93 3.52
C LEU A 138 5.22 -31.74 3.95
N GLU A 139 5.05 -32.93 4.48
CA GLU A 139 6.14 -33.81 4.92
C GLU A 139 7.01 -34.27 3.74
N ALA A 140 6.40 -34.63 2.63
CA ALA A 140 7.11 -35.01 1.41
C ALA A 140 7.91 -33.80 0.85
N TYR A 141 7.32 -32.62 0.84
CA TYR A 141 7.95 -31.40 0.35
C TYR A 141 9.15 -31.00 1.20
N LEU A 142 9.01 -31.03 2.52
CA LEU A 142 10.10 -30.78 3.47
C LEU A 142 11.26 -31.75 3.28
N THR A 143 10.95 -33.03 3.06
CA THR A 143 11.96 -34.07 2.81
C THR A 143 12.72 -33.83 1.52
N ALA A 144 12.03 -33.37 0.46
CA ALA A 144 12.61 -33.20 -0.87
C ALA A 144 13.38 -31.87 -1.03
N TYR A 145 12.87 -30.79 -0.43
CA TYR A 145 13.35 -29.41 -0.67
C TYR A 145 13.93 -28.73 0.57
N GLY A 146 13.80 -29.33 1.75
CA GLY A 146 14.30 -28.81 3.02
C GLY A 146 13.35 -27.81 3.69
N VAL A 147 13.83 -27.26 4.81
CA VAL A 147 13.01 -26.48 5.76
C VAL A 147 12.92 -24.98 5.44
N ASN A 148 13.71 -24.49 4.48
CA ASN A 148 13.72 -23.08 4.11
C ASN A 148 12.87 -22.83 2.85
N GLN A 149 11.57 -23.11 2.96
CA GLN A 149 10.58 -22.99 1.90
C GLN A 149 9.30 -22.35 2.43
N TYR A 150 8.44 -21.87 1.54
CA TYR A 150 7.11 -21.34 1.88
C TYR A 150 6.06 -22.46 1.82
N TYR A 151 5.15 -22.50 2.80
CA TYR A 151 4.09 -23.53 2.84
C TYR A 151 3.08 -23.42 1.68
N GLU A 152 2.97 -22.26 1.05
CA GLU A 152 2.15 -22.03 -0.15
C GLU A 152 2.60 -22.89 -1.33
N GLN A 153 3.87 -23.30 -1.38
CA GLN A 153 4.34 -24.24 -2.42
C GLN A 153 3.63 -25.60 -2.33
N VAL A 154 3.23 -26.01 -1.13
CA VAL A 154 2.42 -27.22 -0.93
C VAL A 154 0.99 -26.98 -1.43
N LEU A 155 0.41 -25.81 -1.13
CA LEU A 155 -0.92 -25.44 -1.63
C LEU A 155 -0.94 -25.34 -3.16
N LYS A 156 0.14 -24.84 -3.76
CA LYS A 156 0.32 -24.84 -5.22
C LYS A 156 0.22 -26.25 -5.81
N ILE A 157 0.90 -27.20 -5.23
CA ILE A 157 0.83 -28.62 -5.69
C ILE A 157 -0.60 -29.12 -5.58
N LEU A 158 -1.24 -28.89 -4.44
CA LEU A 158 -2.62 -29.33 -4.19
C LEU A 158 -3.62 -28.70 -5.14
N ALA A 159 -3.46 -27.43 -5.49
CA ALA A 159 -4.34 -26.74 -6.45
C ALA A 159 -4.32 -27.39 -7.85
N HIS A 160 -3.22 -28.06 -8.21
CA HIS A 160 -3.11 -28.79 -9.48
C HIS A 160 -3.57 -30.24 -9.41
N ILE A 161 -3.89 -30.76 -8.22
CA ILE A 161 -4.44 -32.10 -8.09
C ILE A 161 -5.93 -32.07 -8.46
N LYS A 162 -6.35 -33.05 -9.27
CA LYS A 162 -7.76 -33.19 -9.63
C LYS A 162 -8.59 -33.38 -8.35
N ASP A 163 -9.71 -32.66 -8.29
CA ASP A 163 -10.64 -32.70 -7.16
C ASP A 163 -10.04 -32.01 -5.88
N SER A 164 -9.12 -31.07 -6.05
CA SER A 164 -8.70 -30.19 -4.95
C SER A 164 -9.89 -29.36 -4.47
N GLU A 165 -10.22 -29.48 -3.19
CA GLU A 165 -11.30 -28.75 -2.54
C GLU A 165 -10.77 -27.46 -1.88
N LEU A 166 -9.90 -26.70 -2.56
CA LEU A 166 -9.37 -25.44 -2.06
C LEU A 166 -10.01 -24.27 -2.81
N TYR A 167 -10.80 -23.49 -2.09
CA TYR A 167 -11.56 -22.37 -2.66
C TYR A 167 -11.02 -21.01 -2.19
N ALA A 168 -11.27 -19.99 -2.98
CA ALA A 168 -10.97 -18.61 -2.63
C ALA A 168 -12.14 -17.98 -1.86
N PHE A 169 -11.85 -17.44 -0.69
CA PHE A 169 -12.74 -16.52 0.01
C PHE A 169 -12.36 -15.10 -0.38
N VAL A 170 -13.06 -14.53 -1.37
CA VAL A 170 -12.72 -13.24 -1.96
C VAL A 170 -13.24 -12.10 -1.10
N LEU A 171 -12.33 -11.30 -0.55
CA LEU A 171 -12.66 -10.08 0.18
C LEU A 171 -13.32 -9.05 -0.75
N GLN A 172 -14.33 -8.34 -0.23
CA GLN A 172 -15.04 -7.28 -0.96
C GLN A 172 -14.59 -5.89 -0.46
N ASP A 173 -14.97 -5.57 0.77
CA ASP A 173 -14.78 -4.26 1.36
C ASP A 173 -14.04 -4.29 2.70
N GLU A 174 -13.71 -5.46 3.20
CA GLU A 174 -13.01 -5.64 4.46
C GLU A 174 -11.59 -5.07 4.37
N LYS A 175 -11.17 -4.38 5.41
CA LYS A 175 -9.82 -3.85 5.51
C LYS A 175 -8.87 -4.94 5.98
N TRP A 176 -7.71 -4.98 5.35
CA TRP A 176 -6.58 -5.79 5.77
C TRP A 176 -5.28 -5.14 5.31
N TYR A 177 -4.18 -5.48 5.95
CA TYR A 177 -2.85 -5.05 5.54
C TYR A 177 -1.80 -6.01 6.12
N GLU A 178 -0.75 -6.30 5.35
CA GLU A 178 0.43 -7.08 5.74
C GLU A 178 1.55 -6.11 6.08
N ILE A 179 2.28 -6.35 7.17
CA ILE A 179 3.28 -5.44 7.72
C ILE A 179 4.64 -6.11 7.62
N ASP A 180 5.40 -5.80 6.59
CA ASP A 180 6.74 -6.29 6.35
C ASP A 180 7.82 -5.33 6.89
N ASP A 181 7.52 -4.02 6.92
CA ASP A 181 8.45 -3.00 7.35
C ASP A 181 7.78 -1.83 8.10
N VAL A 182 8.59 -0.81 8.45
CA VAL A 182 8.09 0.37 9.17
C VAL A 182 7.16 1.25 8.31
N GLN A 183 7.29 1.22 6.98
CA GLN A 183 6.39 1.94 6.09
C GLN A 183 5.02 1.26 6.05
N ASP A 184 4.98 -0.06 6.02
CA ASP A 184 3.74 -0.83 6.08
C ASP A 184 3.01 -0.61 7.41
N LEU A 185 3.76 -0.56 8.52
CA LEU A 185 3.19 -0.22 9.82
C LEU A 185 2.54 1.18 9.82
N ASP A 186 3.15 2.16 9.18
CA ASP A 186 2.59 3.52 9.07
C ASP A 186 1.32 3.54 8.19
N ILE A 187 1.32 2.81 7.08
CA ILE A 187 0.16 2.64 6.22
C ILE A 187 -0.97 1.93 6.97
N ALA A 188 -0.68 0.82 7.64
CA ALA A 188 -1.66 0.08 8.44
C ALA A 188 -2.27 0.98 9.54
N ASN A 189 -1.44 1.73 10.26
CA ASN A 189 -1.88 2.72 11.24
C ASN A 189 -2.79 3.80 10.64
N THR A 190 -2.65 4.10 9.36
CA THR A 190 -3.50 5.07 8.66
C THR A 190 -4.81 4.43 8.24
N ILE A 191 -4.78 3.23 7.64
CA ILE A 191 -5.97 2.49 7.20
C ILE A 191 -6.92 2.17 8.37
N PHE A 192 -6.35 1.79 9.52
CA PHE A 192 -7.09 1.41 10.73
C PHE A 192 -7.27 2.55 11.75
N ALA A 193 -6.94 3.81 11.36
CA ALA A 193 -7.16 4.97 12.21
C ALA A 193 -8.66 5.20 12.45
N GLN A 194 -8.97 5.84 13.58
CA GLN A 194 -10.31 6.36 13.82
C GLN A 194 -10.59 7.55 12.91
N ASP A 195 -11.83 7.73 12.49
CA ASP A 195 -12.24 8.76 11.51
C ASP A 195 -11.69 10.17 11.82
N LYS A 196 -11.69 10.56 13.10
CA LYS A 196 -11.19 11.86 13.56
C LYS A 196 -9.68 12.08 13.31
N ASP A 197 -8.89 11.01 13.28
CA ASP A 197 -7.44 11.05 13.08
C ASP A 197 -7.03 10.70 11.66
N MET A 198 -7.93 10.12 10.89
CA MET A 198 -7.66 9.59 9.55
C MET A 198 -7.22 10.70 8.57
N ILE A 199 -7.95 11.83 8.52
CA ILE A 199 -7.63 12.96 7.63
C ILE A 199 -6.21 13.46 7.91
N ARG A 200 -5.88 13.70 9.19
CA ARG A 200 -4.55 14.15 9.60
C ARG A 200 -3.44 13.19 9.18
N LYS A 201 -3.68 11.90 9.27
CA LYS A 201 -2.71 10.88 8.84
C LYS A 201 -2.51 10.90 7.33
N TYR A 202 -3.57 11.01 6.53
CA TYR A 202 -3.45 11.15 5.08
C TYR A 202 -2.73 12.44 4.67
N GLU A 203 -3.02 13.57 5.30
CA GLU A 203 -2.34 14.84 5.05
C GLU A 203 -0.83 14.73 5.29
N TYR A 204 -0.41 13.96 6.29
CA TYR A 204 1.01 13.76 6.61
C TYR A 204 1.79 13.07 5.48
N HIS A 205 1.16 12.22 4.69
CA HIS A 205 1.81 11.48 3.61
C HIS A 205 2.13 12.29 2.35
N PHE A 206 1.49 13.42 2.13
CA PHE A 206 1.70 14.32 0.98
C PHE A 206 1.68 13.64 -0.39
N GLY A 207 0.84 12.64 -0.59
CA GLY A 207 0.74 11.85 -1.81
C GLY A 207 0.87 10.35 -1.57
N GLY A 208 1.15 9.61 -2.64
CA GLY A 208 1.20 8.14 -2.56
C GLY A 208 -0.17 7.50 -2.30
N PHE A 209 -1.26 8.20 -2.58
CA PHE A 209 -2.61 7.78 -2.24
C PHE A 209 -3.10 6.57 -3.02
N TRP A 210 -2.39 6.16 -4.06
CA TRP A 210 -2.61 4.88 -4.75
C TRP A 210 -2.45 3.64 -3.84
N ARG A 211 -1.78 3.78 -2.69
CA ARG A 211 -1.70 2.74 -1.64
C ARG A 211 -2.97 2.63 -0.78
N TYR A 212 -3.92 3.54 -0.96
CA TYR A 212 -5.18 3.58 -0.22
C TYR A 212 -6.35 3.48 -1.19
N PRO A 213 -6.65 2.29 -1.73
CA PRO A 213 -7.56 2.11 -2.87
C PRO A 213 -8.98 2.62 -2.66
N LYS A 214 -9.42 2.73 -1.41
CA LYS A 214 -10.75 3.25 -1.06
C LYS A 214 -10.77 4.76 -0.79
N LEU A 215 -9.60 5.41 -0.79
CA LEU A 215 -9.50 6.85 -0.60
C LEU A 215 -9.98 7.59 -1.84
N LYS A 216 -10.93 8.48 -1.66
CA LYS A 216 -11.34 9.45 -2.68
C LYS A 216 -10.54 10.72 -2.50
N ASP A 217 -9.52 10.89 -3.32
CA ASP A 217 -8.64 12.06 -3.27
C ASP A 217 -9.29 13.28 -3.94
N PHE A 218 -9.54 14.32 -3.12
CA PHE A 218 -9.99 15.63 -3.57
C PHE A 218 -8.92 16.72 -3.34
N CYS A 219 -7.72 16.33 -2.90
CA CYS A 219 -6.63 17.24 -2.57
C CYS A 219 -5.74 17.51 -3.79
N TYR A 220 -5.37 16.47 -4.53
CA TYR A 220 -4.49 16.59 -5.68
C TYR A 220 -5.28 16.67 -6.99
N LEU A 221 -5.30 17.88 -7.57
CA LEU A 221 -6.00 18.15 -8.82
C LEU A 221 -5.18 17.69 -10.01
N VAL A 222 -5.23 16.40 -10.31
CA VAL A 222 -4.58 15.83 -11.50
C VAL A 222 -5.52 15.90 -12.71
N ASN A 223 -4.94 16.12 -13.90
CA ASN A 223 -5.71 16.05 -15.15
C ASN A 223 -5.90 14.59 -15.55
N PRO A 224 -7.12 14.01 -15.49
CA PRO A 224 -7.36 12.60 -15.79
C PRO A 224 -7.20 12.27 -17.29
N TYR A 225 -7.12 13.30 -18.16
CA TYR A 225 -6.96 13.15 -19.61
C TYR A 225 -5.52 13.31 -20.09
N TYR A 226 -4.58 13.54 -19.17
CA TYR A 226 -3.17 13.69 -19.48
C TYR A 226 -2.35 12.63 -18.70
N PRO A 227 -1.31 12.06 -19.31
CA PRO A 227 -0.81 12.27 -20.67
C PRO A 227 -1.63 11.57 -21.76
N PRO A 228 -1.66 12.09 -23.00
CA PRO A 228 -2.35 11.45 -24.12
C PRO A 228 -1.78 10.07 -24.44
N LYS A 229 -2.60 9.16 -25.02
CA LYS A 229 -2.19 7.78 -25.35
C LYS A 229 -0.90 7.72 -26.18
N LYS A 230 -0.72 8.63 -27.16
CA LYS A 230 0.49 8.69 -27.98
C LYS A 230 1.74 8.97 -27.13
N MET A 231 1.66 9.92 -26.21
CA MET A 231 2.76 10.27 -25.30
C MET A 231 3.10 9.10 -24.37
N LEU A 232 2.09 8.43 -23.79
CA LEU A 232 2.30 7.23 -23.00
C LEU A 232 2.99 6.12 -23.79
N SER A 233 2.62 5.91 -25.04
CA SER A 233 3.26 4.92 -25.92
C SER A 233 4.72 5.28 -26.21
N GLN A 234 5.05 6.56 -26.39
CA GLN A 234 6.42 7.02 -26.56
C GLN A 234 7.24 6.80 -25.28
N ILE A 235 6.72 7.19 -24.12
CA ILE A 235 7.42 7.00 -22.83
C ILE A 235 7.68 5.51 -22.59
N LYS A 236 6.68 4.65 -22.84
CA LYS A 236 6.86 3.20 -22.68
C LYS A 236 7.93 2.64 -23.64
N PHE A 237 7.99 3.10 -24.87
CA PHE A 237 8.97 2.66 -25.85
C PHE A 237 10.40 3.03 -25.45
N PHE A 238 10.60 4.27 -24.99
CA PHE A 238 11.93 4.77 -24.59
C PHE A 238 12.21 4.61 -23.09
N PHE A 239 11.38 3.86 -22.35
CA PHE A 239 11.46 3.79 -20.89
C PHE A 239 12.84 3.36 -20.39
N SER A 240 13.45 2.36 -21.00
CA SER A 240 14.80 1.91 -20.63
C SER A 240 15.84 3.00 -20.78
N ASP A 241 15.83 3.74 -21.90
CA ASP A 241 16.77 4.82 -22.13
C ASP A 241 16.54 5.99 -21.16
N LEU A 242 15.26 6.36 -20.94
CA LEU A 242 14.89 7.42 -20.01
C LEU A 242 15.28 7.10 -18.56
N LEU A 243 15.25 5.83 -18.19
CA LEU A 243 15.59 5.39 -16.83
C LEU A 243 17.10 5.28 -16.61
N THR A 244 17.86 4.89 -17.63
CA THR A 244 19.30 4.56 -17.50
C THR A 244 20.22 5.70 -17.88
N GLN A 245 19.73 6.76 -18.54
CA GLN A 245 20.53 7.91 -18.98
C GLN A 245 20.27 9.14 -18.12
N TYR A 246 21.25 10.01 -18.02
CA TYR A 246 21.06 11.32 -17.40
C TYR A 246 20.10 12.17 -18.21
N PRO A 247 19.17 12.89 -17.56
CA PRO A 247 18.28 13.82 -18.25
C PRO A 247 19.08 14.99 -18.84
N SER A 248 18.52 15.63 -19.87
CA SER A 248 19.07 16.85 -20.43
C SER A 248 19.05 17.98 -19.37
N GLY A 249 20.07 18.82 -19.38
CA GLY A 249 20.22 19.92 -18.44
C GLY A 249 19.15 21.03 -18.58
N MET A 250 19.08 21.89 -17.58
CA MET A 250 18.08 22.96 -17.47
C MET A 250 18.07 23.95 -18.65
N ARG A 251 19.23 24.13 -19.32
CA ARG A 251 19.28 24.95 -20.52
C ARG A 251 18.41 24.41 -21.64
N ASN A 252 18.43 23.09 -21.87
CA ASN A 252 17.58 22.46 -22.89
C ASN A 252 16.09 22.60 -22.54
N GLN A 253 15.75 22.50 -21.23
CA GLN A 253 14.38 22.68 -20.78
C GLN A 253 13.89 24.12 -21.04
N ARG A 254 14.75 25.14 -20.76
CA ARG A 254 14.42 26.53 -21.06
C ARG A 254 14.29 26.82 -22.55
N LEU A 255 15.16 26.24 -23.40
CA LEU A 255 15.05 26.37 -24.86
C LEU A 255 13.76 25.75 -25.41
N ASN A 256 13.35 24.59 -24.87
CA ASN A 256 12.08 23.98 -25.24
C ASN A 256 10.89 24.85 -24.80
N ALA A 257 10.92 25.39 -23.59
CA ALA A 257 9.91 26.29 -23.10
C ALA A 257 9.87 27.62 -23.90
N SER A 258 11.04 28.17 -24.24
CA SER A 258 11.18 29.36 -25.09
C SER A 258 10.50 29.16 -26.44
N ASN A 259 10.73 28.04 -27.09
CA ASN A 259 10.10 27.67 -28.36
C ASN A 259 8.58 27.46 -28.20
N MET A 260 8.15 26.86 -27.09
CA MET A 260 6.72 26.56 -26.85
C MET A 260 5.89 27.83 -26.56
N PHE A 261 6.47 28.77 -25.79
CA PHE A 261 5.76 29.97 -25.31
C PHE A 261 6.10 31.23 -26.08
N ASP A 262 7.00 31.17 -27.05
CA ASP A 262 7.51 32.33 -27.80
C ASP A 262 8.06 33.43 -26.89
N VAL A 263 8.83 33.03 -25.88
CA VAL A 263 9.47 33.91 -24.92
C VAL A 263 10.96 33.63 -24.88
N ASP A 264 11.81 34.67 -24.90
CA ASP A 264 13.26 34.54 -24.82
C ASP A 264 13.67 33.73 -23.56
N GLU A 265 14.57 32.76 -23.72
CA GLU A 265 15.01 31.84 -22.66
C GLU A 265 15.49 32.53 -21.38
N LYS A 266 16.04 33.75 -21.50
CA LYS A 266 16.53 34.52 -20.35
C LYS A 266 15.45 34.96 -19.38
N TYR A 267 14.19 34.99 -19.83
CA TYR A 267 13.01 35.33 -19.01
C TYR A 267 12.26 34.11 -18.49
N LEU A 268 12.78 32.91 -18.74
CA LEU A 268 12.14 31.66 -18.38
C LEU A 268 12.91 30.94 -17.26
N LEU A 269 12.16 30.51 -16.27
CA LEU A 269 12.61 29.58 -15.24
C LEU A 269 11.72 28.32 -15.32
N VAL A 270 12.34 27.18 -15.48
CA VAL A 270 11.67 25.87 -15.52
C VAL A 270 12.03 25.11 -14.26
N GLY A 271 11.02 24.62 -13.55
CA GLY A 271 11.18 23.85 -12.32
C GLY A 271 10.33 22.58 -12.33
N ASN A 272 10.53 21.74 -11.34
CA ASN A 272 9.78 20.51 -11.13
C ASN A 272 8.44 20.82 -10.40
N GLY A 273 7.53 21.45 -11.13
CA GLY A 273 6.24 21.88 -10.64
C GLY A 273 6.26 23.25 -9.91
N ALA A 274 5.05 23.74 -9.61
CA ALA A 274 4.86 25.06 -9.00
C ALA A 274 5.48 25.16 -7.59
N ALA A 275 5.45 24.08 -6.81
CA ALA A 275 5.96 24.10 -5.44
C ALA A 275 7.47 24.38 -5.39
N GLU A 276 8.28 23.85 -6.31
CA GLU A 276 9.70 24.17 -6.41
C GLU A 276 9.93 25.65 -6.73
N LEU A 277 9.20 26.18 -7.71
CA LEU A 277 9.31 27.59 -8.12
C LEU A 277 8.88 28.54 -7.01
N ILE A 278 7.79 28.23 -6.31
CA ILE A 278 7.31 29.00 -5.15
C ILE A 278 8.37 28.99 -4.04
N ASN A 279 8.98 27.85 -3.74
CA ASN A 279 10.05 27.74 -2.74
C ASN A 279 11.28 28.56 -3.13
N VAL A 280 11.69 28.51 -4.41
CA VAL A 280 12.81 29.33 -4.90
C VAL A 280 12.50 30.81 -4.76
N ILE A 281 11.33 31.27 -5.21
CA ILE A 281 10.92 32.69 -5.10
C ILE A 281 10.85 33.12 -3.63
N GLY A 282 10.25 32.30 -2.76
CA GLY A 282 10.10 32.60 -1.33
C GLY A 282 11.42 32.85 -0.58
N LYS A 283 12.54 32.28 -1.07
CA LYS A 283 13.87 32.52 -0.50
C LYS A 283 14.44 33.92 -0.82
N TYR A 284 14.00 34.50 -1.91
CA TYR A 284 14.52 35.82 -2.39
C TYR A 284 13.58 37.01 -2.09
N VAL A 285 12.35 36.71 -1.68
CA VAL A 285 11.36 37.75 -1.34
C VAL A 285 11.35 37.99 0.17
N SER A 286 11.32 39.24 0.57
CA SER A 286 11.19 39.65 1.96
C SER A 286 10.26 40.86 2.07
N GLY A 287 9.80 41.19 3.28
CA GLY A 287 8.87 42.27 3.53
C GLY A 287 7.46 41.77 3.76
N LYS A 288 6.45 42.58 3.45
CA LYS A 288 5.04 42.17 3.61
C LYS A 288 4.51 41.46 2.39
N MET A 289 3.73 40.41 2.65
CA MET A 289 3.03 39.60 1.65
C MET A 289 1.53 39.53 2.00
N VAL A 290 0.67 39.68 1.04
CA VAL A 290 -0.77 39.48 1.20
C VAL A 290 -1.16 38.13 0.55
N ALA A 291 -1.82 37.27 1.30
CA ALA A 291 -2.32 35.99 0.82
C ALA A 291 -3.83 35.91 0.99
N CYS A 292 -4.54 35.67 -0.11
CA CYS A 292 -5.98 35.39 -0.06
C CYS A 292 -6.20 33.93 0.29
N VAL A 293 -6.82 33.62 1.41
CA VAL A 293 -7.04 32.26 1.90
C VAL A 293 -8.54 31.92 1.92
N PRO A 294 -8.89 30.61 1.71
CA PRO A 294 -8.00 29.46 1.50
C PRO A 294 -7.27 29.52 0.16
N THR A 295 -6.02 29.07 0.15
CA THR A 295 -5.16 29.04 -1.04
C THR A 295 -4.25 27.81 -1.00
N PHE A 296 -3.40 27.67 -2.01
CA PHE A 296 -2.37 26.64 -2.00
C PHE A 296 -1.37 26.91 -0.86
N ASN A 297 -1.24 25.96 0.07
CA ASN A 297 -0.48 26.14 1.31
C ASN A 297 0.99 26.51 1.09
N GLU A 298 1.58 26.17 -0.05
CA GLU A 298 2.99 26.49 -0.35
C GLU A 298 3.26 28.00 -0.38
N TYR A 299 2.28 28.82 -0.74
CA TYR A 299 2.44 30.28 -0.71
C TYR A 299 2.69 30.79 0.71
N VAL A 300 1.95 30.29 1.68
CA VAL A 300 2.15 30.72 3.08
C VAL A 300 3.39 30.05 3.68
N ARG A 301 3.63 28.77 3.34
CA ARG A 301 4.73 27.97 3.92
C ARG A 301 6.12 28.39 3.47
N CYS A 302 6.30 28.80 2.21
CA CYS A 302 7.61 29.03 1.62
C CYS A 302 8.17 30.44 1.81
N PHE A 303 7.31 31.42 2.11
CA PHE A 303 7.71 32.82 2.26
C PHE A 303 8.08 33.17 3.71
N THR A 304 9.03 32.42 4.26
CA THR A 304 9.43 32.51 5.68
C THR A 304 10.09 33.86 6.08
N ASN A 305 10.56 34.64 5.09
CA ASN A 305 11.15 35.97 5.30
C ASN A 305 10.13 37.09 5.15
N CYS A 306 8.86 36.75 4.97
CA CYS A 306 7.78 37.71 4.81
C CYS A 306 6.88 37.77 6.05
N ASP A 307 6.38 38.96 6.34
CA ASP A 307 5.24 39.15 7.24
C ASP A 307 3.96 38.92 6.41
N ILE A 308 3.26 37.83 6.68
CA ILE A 308 2.14 37.37 5.83
C ILE A 308 0.83 37.86 6.43
N GLN A 309 0.14 38.74 5.71
CA GLN A 309 -1.23 39.18 6.02
C GLN A 309 -2.22 38.31 5.25
N GLU A 310 -3.06 37.53 5.93
CA GLU A 310 -4.10 36.72 5.33
C GLU A 310 -5.41 37.46 5.16
N ILE A 311 -5.99 37.41 3.96
CA ILE A 311 -7.34 37.90 3.67
C ILE A 311 -8.27 36.67 3.51
N GLN A 312 -9.27 36.59 4.40
CA GLN A 312 -10.24 35.49 4.43
C GLN A 312 -11.32 35.66 3.35
N THR A 313 -11.19 34.97 2.23
CA THR A 313 -12.14 35.08 1.09
C THR A 313 -13.47 34.38 1.33
N ALA A 314 -13.56 33.47 2.31
CA ALA A 314 -14.80 32.79 2.67
C ALA A 314 -15.94 33.76 3.04
N LYS A 315 -15.61 34.89 3.64
CA LYS A 315 -16.57 35.95 4.00
C LYS A 315 -17.26 36.56 2.78
N ASN A 316 -16.61 36.51 1.61
CA ASN A 316 -17.09 37.05 0.34
C ASN A 316 -17.45 35.93 -0.69
N GLY A 317 -17.88 34.79 -0.19
CA GLY A 317 -18.23 33.64 -1.04
C GLY A 317 -17.06 33.13 -1.89
N TYR A 318 -15.85 33.16 -1.33
CA TYR A 318 -14.59 32.79 -1.99
C TYR A 318 -14.22 33.66 -3.21
N ARG A 319 -14.69 34.89 -3.24
CA ARG A 319 -14.32 35.87 -4.27
C ARG A 319 -13.24 36.79 -3.73
N PHE A 320 -12.33 37.21 -4.62
CA PHE A 320 -11.32 38.21 -4.29
C PHE A 320 -11.96 39.59 -4.22
N ASP A 321 -11.71 40.30 -3.12
CA ASP A 321 -11.99 41.73 -2.99
C ASP A 321 -10.74 42.49 -3.40
N ILE A 322 -10.76 43.09 -4.58
CA ILE A 322 -9.59 43.74 -5.15
C ILE A 322 -9.25 45.04 -4.36
N ASP A 323 -10.26 45.72 -3.87
CA ASP A 323 -10.05 46.96 -3.10
C ASP A 323 -9.42 46.66 -1.73
N GLU A 324 -9.85 45.59 -1.07
CA GLU A 324 -9.23 45.10 0.18
C GLU A 324 -7.79 44.66 -0.04
N ILE A 325 -7.50 43.94 -1.13
CA ILE A 325 -6.14 43.54 -1.49
C ILE A 325 -5.24 44.73 -1.74
N ILE A 326 -5.69 45.66 -2.57
CA ILE A 326 -4.93 46.90 -2.87
C ILE A 326 -4.66 47.72 -1.60
N LYS A 327 -5.66 47.90 -0.75
CA LYS A 327 -5.50 48.59 0.51
C LYS A 327 -4.47 47.93 1.41
N SER A 328 -4.54 46.60 1.55
CA SER A 328 -3.58 45.81 2.33
C SER A 328 -2.15 45.91 1.80
N LEU A 329 -1.97 46.00 0.48
CA LEU A 329 -0.68 46.19 -0.17
C LEU A 329 -0.13 47.63 0.03
N ILE A 330 -0.98 48.63 -0.03
CA ILE A 330 -0.58 50.06 0.16
C ILE A 330 -0.18 50.31 1.62
N ASP A 331 -0.98 49.83 2.57
CA ASP A 331 -0.68 49.92 4.00
C ASP A 331 0.64 49.21 4.36
N ALA A 332 1.03 48.24 3.53
CA ALA A 332 2.30 47.48 3.63
C ALA A 332 3.52 48.28 3.14
N SER A 333 3.34 49.19 2.20
CA SER A 333 4.44 50.00 1.62
C SER A 333 4.81 51.26 2.41
N THR A 334 4.06 51.59 3.46
CA THR A 334 4.24 52.80 4.29
C THR A 334 4.98 52.54 5.60
N LEU A 335 5.49 51.34 5.81
CA LEU A 335 6.38 50.95 6.91
C LEU A 335 7.74 50.52 6.38
#